data_066dd82408ad4d88110f4a6126762fc3
#
_entry.id   066dd82408ad4d88110f4a6126762fc3
#
_cell.length_a   1.000
_cell.length_b   1.000
_cell.length_c   1.000
_cell.angle_alpha   90.00
_cell.angle_beta   90.00
_cell.angle_gamma   90.00
#
_symmetry.space_group_name_H-M   'P 1'
#
loop_
_entity.id
_entity.type
_entity.pdbx_description
1 polymer ?
#
loop_
_entity_poly.entity_id
_entity_poly.type
_entity_poly.pdbx_seq_one_letter_code
_entity_poly.pdbx_strand_id
1 'polypeptide(L)'
;MGLAHGVVIQLVKDLAGKGYNVYCDNFYSSPSLFLQLHTMGFGACGTARIDRQGIPPDFQKQKLKKGEIMTFRDGPLMGLKWMDKRQVVMLNTIHMTRWLRNEEEHEWLQVVQR
;
A
#
# COMPACT_ATOMS: atom_id res chain seq x y z
N MET A 1 -10.93 -11.52 -5.23
CA MET A 1 -9.49 -11.40 -5.03
C MET A 1 -8.73 -11.97 -6.20
N GLY A 2 -7.63 -11.37 -6.55
CA GLY A 2 -6.81 -11.86 -7.64
C GLY A 2 -5.79 -12.89 -7.17
N LEU A 3 -5.20 -13.57 -8.13
CA LEU A 3 -4.16 -14.56 -7.88
C LEU A 3 -2.95 -13.94 -7.14
N ALA A 4 -2.59 -12.71 -7.52
CA ALA A 4 -1.48 -12.01 -6.89
C ALA A 4 -1.71 -11.76 -5.40
N HIS A 5 -2.95 -11.43 -5.02
CA HIS A 5 -3.33 -11.25 -3.62
C HIS A 5 -3.06 -12.53 -2.83
N GLY A 6 -3.51 -13.66 -3.36
CA GLY A 6 -3.32 -14.97 -2.71
C GLY A 6 -1.85 -15.34 -2.57
N VAL A 7 -1.04 -15.01 -3.57
CA VAL A 7 0.41 -15.28 -3.52
C VAL A 7 1.06 -14.55 -2.34
N VAL A 8 0.76 -13.27 -2.17
CA VAL A 8 1.35 -12.50 -1.07
C VAL A 8 0.94 -13.07 0.29
N ILE A 9 -0.35 -13.34 0.47
CA ILE A 9 -0.84 -13.89 1.74
C ILE A 9 -0.14 -15.22 2.04
N GLN A 10 -0.01 -16.09 1.04
CA GLN A 10 0.62 -17.38 1.22
C GLN A 10 2.08 -17.26 1.63
N LEU A 11 2.80 -16.27 1.07
CA LEU A 11 4.20 -16.05 1.38
C LEU A 11 4.44 -15.55 2.80
N VAL A 12 3.53 -14.74 3.34
CA VAL A 12 3.78 -14.06 4.62
C VAL A 12 2.98 -14.61 5.79
N LYS A 13 2.05 -15.53 5.57
CA LYS A 13 1.10 -15.96 6.62
C LYS A 13 1.77 -16.47 7.89
N ASP A 14 2.91 -17.13 7.78
CA ASP A 14 3.61 -17.69 8.93
C ASP A 14 4.34 -16.63 9.76
N LEU A 15 4.41 -15.42 9.25
CA LEU A 15 5.04 -14.30 9.93
C LEU A 15 4.02 -13.36 10.57
N ALA A 16 2.74 -13.70 10.52
CA ALA A 16 1.68 -12.86 11.04
C ALA A 16 1.87 -12.60 12.55
N GLY A 17 1.59 -11.38 12.97
CA GLY A 17 1.66 -11.02 14.38
C GLY A 17 3.07 -10.80 14.91
N LYS A 18 4.08 -10.82 14.07
CA LYS A 18 5.49 -10.68 14.49
C LYS A 18 6.07 -9.27 14.26
N GLY A 19 5.23 -8.34 13.86
CA GLY A 19 5.63 -6.94 13.72
C GLY A 19 6.32 -6.57 12.41
N TYR A 20 6.28 -7.43 11.42
CA TYR A 20 6.87 -7.12 10.11
C TYR A 20 6.03 -6.13 9.33
N ASN A 21 6.69 -5.37 8.47
CA ASN A 21 6.04 -4.55 7.46
C ASN A 21 6.28 -5.17 6.10
N VAL A 22 5.28 -5.09 5.22
CA VAL A 22 5.34 -5.66 3.88
C VAL A 22 5.39 -4.53 2.87
N TYR A 23 6.39 -4.54 2.00
CA TYR A 23 6.46 -3.61 0.87
C TYR A 23 6.10 -4.35 -0.41
N CYS A 24 5.13 -3.83 -1.15
CA CYS A 24 4.68 -4.42 -2.40
C CYS A 24 4.88 -3.46 -3.56
N ASP A 25 5.26 -3.99 -4.72
CA ASP A 25 5.29 -3.18 -5.92
C ASP A 25 3.88 -3.07 -6.50
N ASN A 26 3.75 -2.34 -7.62
CA ASN A 26 2.46 -2.02 -8.19
C ASN A 26 1.68 -3.22 -8.75
N PHE A 27 2.34 -4.35 -8.96
CA PHE A 27 1.65 -5.56 -9.38
C PHE A 27 0.81 -6.16 -8.26
N TYR A 28 1.32 -6.09 -7.02
CA TYR A 28 0.68 -6.72 -5.86
C TYR A 28 -0.18 -5.76 -5.05
N SER A 29 0.17 -4.47 -5.01
CA SER A 29 -0.49 -3.51 -4.13
C SER A 29 -1.96 -3.31 -4.47
N SER A 30 -2.82 -3.47 -3.49
CA SER A 30 -4.26 -3.22 -3.63
C SER A 30 -4.85 -2.89 -2.27
N PRO A 31 -5.97 -2.15 -2.24
CA PRO A 31 -6.66 -1.87 -0.98
C PRO A 31 -7.05 -3.13 -0.21
N SER A 32 -7.61 -4.13 -0.89
CA SER A 32 -8.06 -5.35 -0.22
C SER A 32 -6.89 -6.13 0.38
N LEU A 33 -5.78 -6.23 -0.34
CA LEU A 33 -4.58 -6.89 0.18
C LEU A 33 -4.05 -6.18 1.41
N PHE A 34 -3.93 -4.86 1.35
CA PHE A 34 -3.35 -4.09 2.45
C PHE A 34 -4.23 -4.12 3.70
N LEU A 35 -5.55 -4.09 3.52
CA LEU A 35 -6.46 -4.23 4.65
C LEU A 35 -6.37 -5.62 5.29
N GLN A 36 -6.22 -6.66 4.48
CA GLN A 36 -6.03 -8.01 5.00
C GLN A 36 -4.70 -8.14 5.73
N LEU A 37 -3.64 -7.60 5.19
CA LEU A 37 -2.33 -7.60 5.86
C LEU A 37 -2.39 -6.87 7.19
N HIS A 38 -3.11 -5.76 7.25
CA HIS A 38 -3.32 -5.04 8.51
C HIS A 38 -4.02 -5.93 9.55
N THR A 39 -5.06 -6.63 9.13
CA THR A 39 -5.79 -7.56 10.01
C THR A 39 -4.88 -8.66 10.54
N MET A 40 -3.91 -9.09 9.76
CA MET A 40 -2.94 -10.12 10.14
C MET A 40 -1.79 -9.59 10.99
N GLY A 41 -1.78 -8.30 11.29
CA GLY A 41 -0.74 -7.69 12.11
C GLY A 41 0.45 -7.14 11.34
N PHE A 42 0.34 -7.01 10.02
CA PHE A 42 1.41 -6.41 9.20
C PHE A 42 1.12 -4.94 8.92
N GLY A 43 2.17 -4.13 8.91
CA GLY A 43 2.11 -2.85 8.20
C GLY A 43 2.34 -3.12 6.72
N ALA A 44 1.77 -2.30 5.85
CA ALA A 44 1.93 -2.48 4.41
C ALA A 44 2.12 -1.13 3.73
N CYS A 45 2.98 -1.11 2.72
CA CYS A 45 3.27 0.09 1.95
C CYS A 45 3.66 -0.31 0.54
N GLY A 46 3.32 0.50 -0.43
CA GLY A 46 3.77 0.26 -1.79
C GLY A 46 3.05 1.12 -2.81
N THR A 47 3.64 1.20 -3.99
CA THR A 47 3.00 1.86 -5.11
C THR A 47 1.88 0.98 -5.64
N ALA A 48 0.86 1.58 -6.21
CA ALA A 48 -0.30 0.86 -6.72
C ALA A 48 -0.76 1.46 -8.05
N ARG A 49 -1.44 0.65 -8.84
CA ARG A 49 -2.11 1.14 -10.03
C ARG A 49 -3.37 1.90 -9.62
N ILE A 50 -3.62 3.02 -10.29
CA ILE A 50 -4.76 3.87 -9.96
C ILE A 50 -6.11 3.17 -10.13
N ASP A 51 -6.16 2.17 -10.99
CA ASP A 51 -7.41 1.47 -11.32
C ASP A 51 -7.70 0.26 -10.44
N ARG A 52 -6.94 0.05 -9.36
CA ARG A 52 -7.21 -1.06 -8.45
C ARG A 52 -8.59 -0.93 -7.83
N GLN A 53 -9.27 -2.06 -7.72
CA GLN A 53 -10.56 -2.13 -7.07
C GLN A 53 -10.43 -1.71 -5.60
N GLY A 54 -11.34 -0.89 -5.13
CA GLY A 54 -11.32 -0.38 -3.76
C GLY A 54 -10.75 1.02 -3.65
N ILE A 55 -10.10 1.54 -4.70
CA ILE A 55 -9.68 2.94 -4.73
C ILE A 55 -10.90 3.79 -5.08
N PRO A 56 -11.21 4.84 -4.28
CA PRO A 56 -12.42 5.64 -4.52
C PRO A 56 -12.47 6.23 -5.92
N PRO A 57 -13.64 6.21 -6.58
CA PRO A 57 -13.76 6.73 -7.94
C PRO A 57 -13.34 8.19 -8.08
N ASP A 58 -13.66 9.04 -7.13
CA ASP A 58 -13.27 10.45 -7.20
C ASP A 58 -11.76 10.61 -7.16
N PHE A 59 -11.09 9.79 -6.35
CA PHE A 59 -9.64 9.78 -6.28
C PHE A 59 -9.02 9.32 -7.61
N GLN A 60 -9.64 8.34 -8.25
CA GLN A 60 -9.17 7.85 -9.54
C GLN A 60 -9.30 8.89 -10.64
N LYS A 61 -10.43 9.62 -10.64
CA LYS A 61 -10.79 10.51 -11.74
C LYS A 61 -10.11 11.88 -11.67
N GLN A 62 -9.73 12.33 -10.48
CA GLN A 62 -9.19 13.65 -10.30
C GLN A 62 -7.84 13.78 -11.00
N LYS A 63 -7.74 14.72 -11.92
CA LYS A 63 -6.47 15.02 -12.59
C LYS A 63 -5.69 16.01 -11.77
N LEU A 64 -4.42 15.71 -11.55
CA LEU A 64 -3.53 16.58 -10.78
C LEU A 64 -2.59 17.32 -11.71
N LYS A 65 -2.29 18.55 -11.35
CA LYS A 65 -1.23 19.32 -11.96
C LYS A 65 0.10 18.93 -11.31
N LYS A 66 1.19 19.17 -12.01
CA LYS A 66 2.52 18.87 -11.50
C LYS A 66 2.73 19.49 -10.12
N GLY A 67 3.16 18.69 -9.18
CA GLY A 67 3.40 19.10 -7.81
C GLY A 67 2.19 18.98 -6.88
N GLU A 68 1.00 18.71 -7.41
CA GLU A 68 -0.18 18.55 -6.58
C GLU A 68 -0.25 17.17 -5.95
N ILE A 69 -0.87 17.10 -4.78
CA ILE A 69 -1.03 15.87 -4.00
C ILE A 69 -2.50 15.72 -3.63
N MET A 70 -2.99 14.49 -3.66
CA MET A 70 -4.33 14.14 -3.22
C MET A 70 -4.25 12.88 -2.36
N THR A 71 -5.07 12.82 -1.32
CA THR A 71 -5.09 11.66 -0.42
C THR A 71 -6.50 11.14 -0.23
N PHE A 72 -6.59 9.87 0.18
CA PHE A 72 -7.85 9.31 0.68
C PHE A 72 -7.53 8.40 1.88
N ARG A 73 -8.55 8.12 2.67
CA ARG A 73 -8.41 7.23 3.81
C ARG A 73 -9.61 6.31 3.88
N ASP A 74 -9.34 5.05 4.22
CA ASP A 74 -10.37 4.03 4.44
C ASP A 74 -9.92 3.19 5.63
N GLY A 75 -10.39 3.57 6.82
CA GLY A 75 -9.94 2.93 8.05
C GLY A 75 -8.44 3.07 8.23
N PRO A 76 -7.70 1.96 8.38
CA PRO A 76 -6.25 2.01 8.52
C PRO A 76 -5.52 2.27 7.21
N LEU A 77 -6.19 2.16 6.08
CA LEU A 77 -5.59 2.35 4.77
C LEU A 77 -5.56 3.84 4.40
N MET A 78 -4.42 4.30 3.93
CA MET A 78 -4.27 5.63 3.36
C MET A 78 -3.74 5.52 1.95
N GLY A 79 -4.30 6.31 1.04
CA GLY A 79 -3.80 6.42 -0.32
C GLY A 79 -3.30 7.83 -0.58
N LEU A 80 -2.24 7.92 -1.35
CA LEU A 80 -1.62 9.18 -1.74
C LEU A 80 -1.41 9.15 -3.23
N LYS A 81 -1.76 10.24 -3.89
CA LYS A 81 -1.53 10.40 -5.31
C LYS A 81 -0.81 11.72 -5.53
N TRP A 82 0.26 11.71 -6.28
CA TRP A 82 0.92 12.95 -6.66
C TRP A 82 1.35 12.90 -8.12
N MET A 83 1.56 14.07 -8.69
CA MET A 83 1.96 14.23 -10.07
C MET A 83 3.35 14.84 -10.13
N ASP A 84 4.28 14.12 -10.74
CA ASP A 84 5.58 14.63 -11.11
C ASP A 84 5.67 14.53 -12.64
N LYS A 85 6.61 13.81 -13.18
CA LYS A 85 6.62 13.52 -14.62
C LYS A 85 5.48 12.58 -15.00
N ARG A 86 5.10 11.73 -14.08
CA ARG A 86 3.92 10.87 -14.22
C ARG A 86 3.20 10.78 -12.89
N GLN A 87 1.99 10.30 -12.93
CA GLN A 87 1.19 10.12 -11.73
C GLN A 87 1.69 8.93 -10.94
N VAL A 88 1.88 9.14 -9.64
CA VAL A 88 2.29 8.08 -8.73
C VAL A 88 1.21 7.91 -7.67
N VAL A 89 0.84 6.67 -7.39
CA VAL A 89 -0.12 6.32 -6.35
C VAL A 89 0.57 5.42 -5.34
N MET A 90 0.47 5.75 -4.07
CA MET A 90 1.00 4.93 -2.99
C MET A 90 -0.11 4.60 -2.01
N LEU A 91 -0.15 3.35 -1.58
CA LEU A 91 -1.04 2.90 -0.53
C LEU A 91 -0.21 2.52 0.68
N ASN A 92 -0.72 2.79 1.88
CA ASN A 92 -0.06 2.32 3.09
C ASN A 92 -1.04 2.18 4.25
N THR A 93 -0.69 1.33 5.21
CA THR A 93 -1.41 1.18 6.47
C THR A 93 -0.52 1.53 7.65
N ILE A 94 0.66 2.08 7.39
CA ILE A 94 1.63 2.45 8.42
C ILE A 94 1.41 3.91 8.77
N HIS A 95 1.38 4.21 10.07
CA HIS A 95 1.21 5.58 10.50
C HIS A 95 2.39 6.43 10.02
N MET A 96 2.09 7.53 9.31
CA MET A 96 3.11 8.35 8.66
C MET A 96 4.20 8.84 9.61
N THR A 97 3.82 9.34 10.78
CA THR A 97 4.78 9.84 11.75
C THR A 97 5.75 8.75 12.20
N ARG A 98 5.23 7.57 12.42
CA ARG A 98 6.04 6.42 12.82
C ARG A 98 7.00 6.01 11.72
N TRP A 99 6.51 5.99 10.48
CA TRP A 99 7.30 5.62 9.33
C TRP A 99 8.48 6.59 9.11
N LEU A 100 8.23 7.88 9.31
CA LEU A 100 9.27 8.89 9.12
C LEU A 100 10.33 8.88 10.22
N ARG A 101 9.98 8.41 11.42
CA ARG A 101 10.91 8.47 12.56
C ARG A 101 11.76 7.23 12.76
N ASN A 102 11.23 6.06 12.46
CA ASN A 102 11.83 4.82 12.91
C ASN A 102 11.88 3.74 11.87
N GLU A 103 12.31 4.05 10.66
CA GLU A 103 12.37 3.04 9.61
C GLU A 103 13.27 1.88 10.02
N GLU A 104 14.37 2.15 10.68
CA GLU A 104 15.31 1.09 11.05
C GLU A 104 14.81 0.18 12.15
N GLU A 105 13.75 0.56 12.85
CA GLU A 105 13.16 -0.30 13.88
C GLU A 105 12.16 -1.29 13.31
N HIS A 106 11.89 -1.21 12.02
CA HIS A 106 10.90 -2.06 11.38
C HIS A 106 11.57 -3.02 10.41
N GLU A 107 11.15 -4.26 10.48
CA GLU A 107 11.56 -5.27 9.50
C GLU A 107 10.67 -5.17 8.28
N TRP A 108 11.29 -5.13 7.12
CA TRP A 108 10.57 -5.04 5.84
C TRP A 108 10.64 -6.35 5.10
N LEU A 109 9.50 -6.82 4.65
CA LEU A 109 9.38 -7.95 3.75
C LEU A 109 9.04 -7.41 2.38
N GLN A 110 9.98 -7.49 1.46
CA GLN A 110 9.75 -6.96 0.13
C GLN A 110 9.19 -8.04 -0.79
N VAL A 111 8.04 -7.77 -1.36
CA VAL A 111 7.41 -8.64 -2.33
C VAL A 111 7.57 -8.01 -3.70
N VAL A 112 8.39 -8.62 -4.53
CA VAL A 112 8.75 -8.06 -5.83
C VAL A 112 8.08 -8.83 -6.94
N GLN A 113 7.73 -8.11 -7.98
CA GLN A 113 7.18 -8.69 -9.19
C GLN A 113 8.28 -9.45 -9.94
N ARG A 114 7.90 -10.57 -10.48
CA ARG A 114 8.78 -11.36 -11.32
C ARG A 114 8.40 -11.24 -12.78
#